data_9f6c62b0a33aba36e5c7d9fee8e395e1
#
_entry.id   9f6c62b0a33aba36e5c7d9fee8e395e1
#
_cell.length_a   1.000
_cell.length_b   1.000
_cell.length_c   1.000
_cell.angle_alpha   90.00
_cell.angle_beta   90.00
_cell.angle_gamma   90.00
#
_symmetry.space_group_name_H-M   'P 1'
#
loop_
_entity.id
_entity.type
_entity.pdbx_description
1 polymer ?
#
loop_
_entity_poly.entity_id
_entity_poly.type
_entity_poly.pdbx_seq_one_letter_code
_entity_poly.pdbx_strand_id
1 'polypeptide(L)'
;VPSNRAEEEYCKRATELVTHDFFNENQGVLFLHDIVKTGAIQKIGFSKTVWQEFDEQTRETMTGISAAHLAELKADESLEVESIESAPMDASLTDADAQAAFSDGLVYTVTVVKTRKCGKNLLMALPPEKVKFSARTADLQKIHYICHEEDTTRSELLEMGFDKGLVDSIPSS
;
A
#
# COMPACT_ATOMS: atom_id res chain seq x y z
N VAL A 1 24.89 -7.16 18.66
CA VAL A 1 24.77 -6.73 20.09
C VAL A 1 24.99 -5.22 20.08
N PRO A 2 24.04 -4.41 20.59
CA PRO A 2 24.20 -2.95 20.62
C PRO A 2 25.40 -2.55 21.48
N SER A 3 26.18 -1.59 21.03
CA SER A 3 27.41 -1.14 21.69
C SER A 3 27.14 0.03 22.67
N ASN A 4 26.02 0.74 22.52
CA ASN A 4 25.65 1.83 23.38
C ASN A 4 24.12 1.93 23.58
N ARG A 5 23.68 2.79 24.53
CA ARG A 5 22.26 2.94 24.89
C ARG A 5 21.38 3.48 23.74
N ALA A 6 21.92 4.34 22.89
CA ALA A 6 21.18 4.86 21.75
C ALA A 6 20.94 3.77 20.68
N GLU A 7 21.92 2.90 20.45
CA GLU A 7 21.77 1.72 19.59
C GLU A 7 20.77 0.72 20.18
N GLU A 8 20.71 0.58 21.51
CA GLU A 8 19.74 -0.31 22.17
C GLU A 8 18.29 0.16 21.92
N GLU A 9 18.02 1.46 22.04
CA GLU A 9 16.71 2.02 21.74
C GLU A 9 16.33 1.86 20.26
N TYR A 10 17.28 2.09 19.36
CA TYR A 10 17.10 1.88 17.94
C TYR A 10 16.78 0.41 17.63
N CYS A 11 17.53 -0.52 18.19
CA CYS A 11 17.28 -1.96 18.03
C CYS A 11 15.91 -2.39 18.55
N LYS A 12 15.46 -1.83 19.68
CA LYS A 12 14.10 -2.10 20.20
C LYS A 12 13.03 -1.64 19.23
N ARG A 13 13.11 -0.38 18.77
CA ARG A 13 12.15 0.18 17.79
C ARG A 13 12.16 -0.59 16.47
N ALA A 14 13.34 -0.97 15.98
CA ALA A 14 13.47 -1.78 14.78
C ALA A 14 12.84 -3.17 14.97
N THR A 15 13.04 -3.80 16.12
CA THR A 15 12.43 -5.09 16.44
C THR A 15 10.91 -5.00 16.53
N GLU A 16 10.39 -3.96 17.19
CA GLU A 16 8.94 -3.71 17.28
C GLU A 16 8.33 -3.50 15.90
N LEU A 17 8.98 -2.70 15.04
CA LEU A 17 8.52 -2.45 13.67
C LEU A 17 8.50 -3.74 12.84
N VAL A 18 9.60 -4.51 12.84
CA VAL A 18 9.68 -5.77 12.09
C VAL A 18 8.66 -6.78 12.62
N THR A 19 8.47 -6.85 13.95
CA THR A 19 7.47 -7.73 14.55
C THR A 19 6.06 -7.35 14.14
N HIS A 20 5.75 -6.05 14.15
CA HIS A 20 4.46 -5.54 13.69
C HIS A 20 4.23 -5.85 12.21
N ASP A 21 5.17 -5.53 11.33
CA ASP A 21 5.11 -5.80 9.89
C ASP A 21 4.90 -7.29 9.62
N PHE A 22 5.66 -8.15 10.30
CA PHE A 22 5.56 -9.59 10.13
C PHE A 22 4.22 -10.17 10.60
N PHE A 23 3.79 -9.87 11.83
CA PHE A 23 2.62 -10.51 12.42
C PHE A 23 1.30 -9.85 12.04
N ASN A 24 1.25 -8.53 11.93
CA ASN A 24 0.01 -7.79 11.71
C ASN A 24 -0.23 -7.53 10.22
N GLU A 25 0.78 -7.03 9.49
CA GLU A 25 0.60 -6.69 8.08
C GLU A 25 0.68 -7.91 7.15
N ASN A 26 1.51 -8.90 7.50
CA ASN A 26 1.79 -10.06 6.66
C ASN A 26 1.15 -11.37 7.16
N GLN A 27 0.25 -11.32 8.15
CA GLN A 27 -0.37 -12.51 8.70
C GLN A 27 0.67 -13.59 9.09
N GLY A 28 1.72 -13.19 9.79
CA GLY A 28 2.91 -13.99 10.04
C GLY A 28 2.67 -15.38 10.61
N VAL A 29 1.58 -15.58 11.39
CA VAL A 29 1.21 -16.91 11.93
C VAL A 29 0.82 -17.87 10.81
N LEU A 30 0.01 -17.42 9.83
CA LEU A 30 -0.38 -18.23 8.68
C LEU A 30 0.82 -18.52 7.78
N PHE A 31 1.64 -17.50 7.54
CA PHE A 31 2.88 -17.65 6.79
C PHE A 31 3.81 -18.71 7.41
N LEU A 32 4.04 -18.66 8.73
CA LEU A 32 4.85 -19.65 9.43
C LEU A 32 4.22 -21.05 9.37
N HIS A 33 2.91 -21.14 9.58
CA HIS A 33 2.19 -22.40 9.48
C HIS A 33 2.42 -23.04 8.10
N ASP A 34 2.25 -22.29 7.03
CA ASP A 34 2.35 -22.81 5.67
C ASP A 34 3.79 -23.22 5.32
N ILE A 35 4.78 -22.45 5.72
CA ILE A 35 6.20 -22.80 5.53
C ILE A 35 6.56 -24.07 6.30
N VAL A 36 6.16 -24.16 7.58
CA VAL A 36 6.47 -25.32 8.42
C VAL A 36 5.75 -26.57 7.91
N LYS A 37 4.47 -26.43 7.56
CA LYS A 37 3.68 -27.53 7.00
C LYS A 37 4.30 -28.04 5.69
N THR A 38 4.64 -27.16 4.76
CA THR A 38 5.26 -27.50 3.49
C THR A 38 6.63 -28.14 3.71
N GLY A 39 7.44 -27.57 4.60
CA GLY A 39 8.74 -28.12 4.97
C GLY A 39 8.66 -29.50 5.60
N ALA A 40 7.65 -29.76 6.44
CA ALA A 40 7.42 -31.08 7.05
C ALA A 40 6.99 -32.15 6.02
N ILE A 41 6.15 -31.78 5.05
CA ILE A 41 5.63 -32.68 4.04
C ILE A 41 6.64 -32.91 2.92
N GLN A 42 7.21 -31.84 2.37
CA GLN A 42 8.06 -31.87 1.17
C GLN A 42 9.55 -31.76 1.47
N LYS A 43 9.93 -31.65 2.76
CA LYS A 43 11.29 -31.48 3.26
C LYS A 43 11.98 -30.17 2.83
N ILE A 44 11.25 -29.29 2.18
CA ILE A 44 11.71 -27.96 1.75
C ILE A 44 10.56 -26.97 1.81
N GLY A 45 10.83 -25.74 2.23
CA GLY A 45 9.90 -24.63 2.22
C GLY A 45 10.54 -23.44 1.54
N PHE A 46 9.81 -22.76 0.67
CA PHE A 46 10.25 -21.54 0.00
C PHE A 46 9.45 -20.36 0.48
N SER A 47 10.14 -19.23 0.66
CA SER A 47 9.51 -17.96 0.93
C SER A 47 10.02 -16.92 -0.05
N LYS A 48 9.16 -15.96 -0.37
CA LYS A 48 9.47 -14.81 -1.21
C LYS A 48 9.07 -13.55 -0.47
N THR A 49 9.96 -12.57 -0.47
CA THR A 49 9.66 -11.22 0.02
C THR A 49 9.63 -10.28 -1.17
N VAL A 50 8.56 -9.51 -1.31
CA VAL A 50 8.36 -8.56 -2.39
C VAL A 50 7.97 -7.22 -1.80
N TRP A 51 8.55 -6.14 -2.31
CA TRP A 51 8.06 -4.80 -2.04
C TRP A 51 6.87 -4.51 -2.95
N GLN A 52 5.72 -4.22 -2.36
CA GLN A 52 4.51 -3.86 -3.08
C GLN A 52 4.19 -2.39 -2.84
N GLU A 53 4.10 -1.61 -3.92
CA GLU A 53 3.62 -0.24 -3.88
C GLU A 53 2.12 -0.21 -4.15
N PHE A 54 1.42 0.63 -3.44
CA PHE A 54 -0.02 0.85 -3.61
C PHE A 54 -0.36 2.30 -3.29
N ASP A 55 -1.44 2.77 -3.89
CA ASP A 55 -1.97 4.09 -3.62
C ASP A 55 -3.03 4.00 -2.52
N GLU A 56 -2.75 4.64 -1.38
CA GLU A 56 -3.71 4.78 -0.29
C GLU A 56 -4.51 6.06 -0.50
N GLN A 57 -5.82 5.91 -0.60
CA GLN A 57 -6.74 7.04 -0.75
C GLN A 57 -7.42 7.31 0.58
N THR A 58 -7.20 8.49 1.11
CA THR A 58 -7.87 8.98 2.32
C THR A 58 -8.89 10.03 1.91
N ARG A 59 -10.16 9.81 2.27
CA ARG A 59 -11.24 10.79 2.10
C ARG A 59 -11.38 11.62 3.37
N GLU A 60 -11.38 12.93 3.21
CA GLU A 60 -11.57 13.88 4.30
C GLU A 60 -12.63 14.88 3.89
N THR A 61 -13.66 15.04 4.74
CA THR A 61 -14.72 16.02 4.52
C THR A 61 -14.48 17.21 5.44
N MET A 62 -14.26 18.35 4.85
CA MET A 62 -14.05 19.63 5.53
C MET A 62 -15.31 20.47 5.40
N THR A 63 -15.83 20.97 6.52
CA THR A 63 -17.01 21.82 6.59
C THR A 63 -16.62 23.22 7.03
N GLY A 64 -17.38 24.22 6.62
CA GLY A 64 -17.12 25.60 7.06
C GLY A 64 -15.97 26.28 6.31
N ILE A 65 -15.73 25.92 5.08
CA ILE A 65 -14.62 26.45 4.26
C ILE A 65 -15.06 27.72 3.54
N SER A 66 -14.19 28.74 3.53
CA SER A 66 -14.37 29.96 2.73
C SER A 66 -13.99 29.75 1.27
N ALA A 67 -14.48 30.63 0.39
CA ALA A 67 -14.15 30.61 -1.04
C ALA A 67 -12.62 30.73 -1.30
N ALA A 68 -11.93 31.51 -0.48
CA ALA A 68 -10.47 31.66 -0.57
C ALA A 68 -9.75 30.33 -0.27
N HIS A 69 -10.13 29.67 0.81
CA HIS A 69 -9.56 28.36 1.19
C HIS A 69 -9.92 27.26 0.20
N LEU A 70 -11.14 27.32 -0.38
CA LEU A 70 -11.53 26.42 -1.48
C LEU A 70 -10.62 26.60 -2.72
N ALA A 71 -10.23 27.84 -3.03
CA ALA A 71 -9.32 28.11 -4.14
C ALA A 71 -7.90 27.54 -3.86
N GLU A 72 -7.42 27.63 -2.63
CA GLU A 72 -6.15 27.02 -2.20
C GLU A 72 -6.21 25.49 -2.31
N LEU A 73 -7.28 24.85 -1.84
CA LEU A 73 -7.47 23.39 -1.95
C LEU A 73 -7.51 22.91 -3.41
N LYS A 74 -8.09 23.72 -4.32
CA LYS A 74 -8.11 23.40 -5.76
C LYS A 74 -6.76 23.62 -6.44
N ALA A 75 -5.90 24.46 -5.88
CA ALA A 75 -4.56 24.70 -6.40
C ALA A 75 -3.53 23.65 -5.95
N ASP A 76 -3.87 22.86 -4.94
CA ASP A 76 -3.00 21.80 -4.46
C ASP A 76 -3.14 20.54 -5.32
N GLU A 77 -2.13 20.26 -6.14
CA GLU A 77 -2.08 19.11 -7.04
C GLU A 77 -2.09 17.74 -6.31
N SER A 78 -1.83 17.73 -4.99
CA SER A 78 -1.84 16.50 -4.18
C SER A 78 -3.24 16.10 -3.71
N LEU A 79 -4.23 16.97 -3.89
CA LEU A 79 -5.60 16.80 -3.43
C LEU A 79 -6.55 16.75 -4.63
N GLU A 80 -7.39 15.74 -4.66
CA GLU A 80 -8.48 15.65 -5.63
C GLU A 80 -9.80 16.04 -4.95
N VAL A 81 -10.48 17.04 -5.47
CA VAL A 81 -11.77 17.50 -4.94
C VAL A 81 -12.88 16.65 -5.54
N GLU A 82 -13.48 15.77 -4.73
CA GLU A 82 -14.54 14.85 -5.16
C GLU A 82 -15.92 15.53 -5.21
N SER A 83 -16.26 16.31 -4.19
CA SER A 83 -17.55 17.02 -4.13
C SER A 83 -17.42 18.36 -3.43
N ILE A 84 -18.24 19.31 -3.87
CA ILE A 84 -18.36 20.63 -3.28
C ILE A 84 -19.85 20.91 -3.09
N GLU A 85 -20.23 21.11 -1.85
CA GLU A 85 -21.58 21.56 -1.49
C GLU A 85 -21.49 22.98 -0.92
N SER A 86 -22.40 23.87 -1.32
CA SER A 86 -22.47 25.22 -0.80
C SER A 86 -23.79 25.42 -0.06
N ALA A 87 -23.71 26.02 1.12
CA ALA A 87 -24.90 26.43 1.90
C ALA A 87 -24.80 27.91 2.25
N PRO A 88 -25.94 28.61 2.33
CA PRO A 88 -25.94 29.99 2.81
C PRO A 88 -25.44 30.04 4.26
N MET A 89 -24.61 31.02 4.57
CA MET A 89 -24.09 31.24 5.92
C MET A 89 -25.26 31.61 6.86
N ASP A 90 -25.36 30.92 8.00
CA ASP A 90 -26.38 31.19 8.97
C ASP A 90 -26.05 32.53 9.68
N ALA A 91 -26.97 33.50 9.61
CA ALA A 91 -26.79 34.87 10.12
C ALA A 91 -26.63 34.96 11.66
N SER A 92 -26.66 33.83 12.35
CA SER A 92 -26.50 33.74 13.81
C SER A 92 -25.03 33.76 14.27
N LEU A 93 -24.05 33.63 13.36
CA LEU A 93 -22.63 33.74 13.67
C LEU A 93 -22.19 35.21 13.74
N THR A 94 -22.12 35.76 14.95
CA THR A 94 -21.89 37.17 15.26
C THR A 94 -20.41 37.59 15.27
N ASP A 95 -19.46 36.76 14.85
CA ASP A 95 -18.07 37.15 14.79
C ASP A 95 -17.75 37.93 13.51
N ALA A 96 -17.42 39.22 13.68
CA ALA A 96 -17.06 40.12 12.57
C ALA A 96 -15.87 39.63 11.74
N ASP A 97 -14.91 38.89 12.35
CA ASP A 97 -13.76 38.30 11.68
C ASP A 97 -14.16 37.08 10.81
N ALA A 98 -15.19 36.33 11.24
CA ALA A 98 -15.74 35.25 10.45
C ALA A 98 -16.47 35.78 9.20
N GLN A 99 -17.24 36.90 9.34
CA GLN A 99 -17.94 37.54 8.21
C GLN A 99 -16.98 38.07 7.14
N ALA A 100 -15.78 38.54 7.52
CA ALA A 100 -14.78 39.02 6.57
C ALA A 100 -14.16 37.90 5.76
N ALA A 101 -14.09 36.69 6.32
CA ALA A 101 -13.54 35.51 5.62
C ALA A 101 -14.52 34.91 4.58
N PHE A 102 -15.82 35.18 4.71
CA PHE A 102 -16.89 34.69 3.81
C PHE A 102 -17.48 35.83 2.98
N SER A 103 -16.67 36.40 2.10
CA SER A 103 -17.05 37.58 1.30
C SER A 103 -18.25 37.37 0.37
N ASP A 104 -18.55 36.12 0.03
CA ASP A 104 -19.69 35.71 -0.81
C ASP A 104 -20.93 35.23 -0.01
N GLY A 105 -20.83 35.22 1.33
CA GLY A 105 -21.92 34.78 2.21
C GLY A 105 -22.27 33.30 2.10
N LEU A 106 -21.38 32.51 1.51
CA LEU A 106 -21.53 31.07 1.34
C LEU A 106 -20.49 30.30 2.17
N VAL A 107 -20.92 29.20 2.72
CA VAL A 107 -20.08 28.23 3.44
C VAL A 107 -19.99 26.97 2.60
N TYR A 108 -18.79 26.51 2.35
CA TYR A 108 -18.55 25.34 1.54
C TYR A 108 -18.26 24.11 2.41
N THR A 109 -18.83 22.98 2.03
CA THR A 109 -18.45 21.65 2.51
C THR A 109 -17.79 20.94 1.35
N VAL A 110 -16.54 20.55 1.55
CA VAL A 110 -15.71 19.95 0.50
C VAL A 110 -15.23 18.59 0.93
N THR A 111 -15.43 17.59 0.08
CA THR A 111 -14.82 16.28 0.25
C THR A 111 -13.59 16.20 -0.65
N VAL A 112 -12.44 16.04 -0.03
CA VAL A 112 -11.16 15.88 -0.72
C VAL A 112 -10.66 14.44 -0.59
N VAL A 113 -10.07 13.94 -1.66
CA VAL A 113 -9.38 12.66 -1.71
C VAL A 113 -7.89 12.94 -1.81
N LYS A 114 -7.16 12.50 -0.79
CA LYS A 114 -5.71 12.57 -0.76
C LYS A 114 -5.14 11.21 -1.13
N THR A 115 -4.43 11.16 -2.25
CA THR A 115 -3.74 9.95 -2.69
C THR A 115 -2.29 9.99 -2.21
N ARG A 116 -1.91 8.99 -1.44
CA ARG A 116 -0.55 8.81 -0.93
C ARG A 116 0.03 7.51 -1.46
N LYS A 117 1.21 7.57 -2.06
CA LYS A 117 1.96 6.37 -2.42
C LYS A 117 2.54 5.74 -1.16
N CYS A 118 2.10 4.54 -0.89
CA CYS A 118 2.56 3.72 0.23
C CYS A 118 3.24 2.46 -0.30
N GLY A 119 4.05 1.84 0.53
CA GLY A 119 4.67 0.58 0.18
C GLY A 119 4.73 -0.33 1.40
N LYS A 120 4.58 -1.62 1.16
CA LYS A 120 4.71 -2.64 2.20
C LYS A 120 5.54 -3.82 1.73
N ASN A 121 6.17 -4.49 2.68
CA ASN A 121 6.77 -5.79 2.44
C ASN A 121 5.67 -6.86 2.42
N LEU A 122 5.59 -7.61 1.35
CA LEU A 122 4.71 -8.76 1.25
C LEU A 122 5.52 -10.03 1.39
N LEU A 123 5.18 -10.85 2.40
CA LEU A 123 5.77 -12.16 2.63
C LEU A 123 4.84 -13.24 2.08
N MET A 124 5.38 -14.08 1.22
CA MET A 124 4.62 -15.15 0.57
C MET A 124 5.29 -16.49 0.83
N ALA A 125 4.52 -17.47 1.31
CA ALA A 125 4.93 -18.87 1.32
C ALA A 125 4.68 -19.46 -0.07
N LEU A 126 5.71 -20.02 -0.69
CA LEU A 126 5.61 -20.57 -2.04
C LEU A 126 5.54 -22.08 -2.01
N PRO A 127 4.57 -22.72 -2.71
CA PRO A 127 4.56 -24.15 -2.91
C PRO A 127 5.80 -24.57 -3.70
N PRO A 128 6.55 -25.60 -3.27
CA PRO A 128 7.76 -26.04 -3.96
C PRO A 128 7.56 -26.44 -5.42
N GLU A 129 6.36 -26.88 -5.79
CA GLU A 129 6.01 -27.25 -7.17
C GLU A 129 6.08 -26.06 -8.13
N LYS A 130 5.84 -24.83 -7.61
CA LYS A 130 5.88 -23.59 -8.39
C LYS A 130 7.26 -22.94 -8.40
N VAL A 131 8.25 -23.53 -7.72
CA VAL A 131 9.62 -22.99 -7.64
C VAL A 131 10.58 -23.89 -8.41
N LYS A 132 11.22 -23.35 -9.44
CA LYS A 132 12.22 -24.04 -10.23
C LYS A 132 13.57 -23.41 -10.00
N PHE A 133 14.59 -24.23 -9.84
CA PHE A 133 15.97 -23.77 -9.66
C PHE A 133 16.96 -24.73 -10.32
N SER A 134 18.20 -24.23 -10.53
CA SER A 134 19.24 -25.03 -11.17
C SER A 134 19.65 -26.22 -10.30
N ALA A 135 19.43 -27.44 -10.80
CA ALA A 135 19.76 -28.68 -10.11
C ALA A 135 21.27 -29.02 -10.09
N ARG A 136 22.13 -28.17 -10.66
CA ARG A 136 23.57 -28.49 -10.82
C ARG A 136 24.39 -28.31 -9.55
N THR A 137 23.83 -27.67 -8.51
CA THR A 137 24.54 -27.34 -7.26
C THR A 137 23.71 -27.75 -6.06
N ALA A 138 24.33 -28.47 -5.14
CA ALA A 138 23.75 -28.75 -3.83
C ALA A 138 23.79 -27.52 -2.87
N ASP A 139 24.57 -26.51 -3.24
CA ASP A 139 24.76 -25.30 -2.45
C ASP A 139 23.81 -24.20 -2.96
N LEU A 140 22.86 -23.78 -2.12
CA LEU A 140 21.91 -22.74 -2.42
C LEU A 140 22.56 -21.41 -2.78
N GLN A 141 23.76 -21.10 -2.24
CA GLN A 141 24.49 -19.87 -2.56
C GLN A 141 25.08 -19.84 -3.96
N LYS A 142 25.16 -21.01 -4.61
CA LYS A 142 25.72 -21.17 -5.97
C LYS A 142 24.69 -21.46 -7.03
N ILE A 143 23.41 -21.24 -6.71
CA ILE A 143 22.33 -21.39 -7.66
C ILE A 143 22.42 -20.28 -8.72
N HIS A 144 22.41 -20.65 -9.99
CA HIS A 144 22.51 -19.70 -11.11
C HIS A 144 21.17 -19.00 -11.40
N TYR A 145 20.04 -19.67 -11.15
CA TYR A 145 18.71 -19.09 -11.31
C TYR A 145 17.69 -19.75 -10.38
N ILE A 146 16.74 -18.97 -9.93
CA ILE A 146 15.52 -19.40 -9.26
C ILE A 146 14.36 -18.75 -10.01
N CYS A 147 13.34 -19.55 -10.35
CA CYS A 147 12.14 -19.09 -11.03
C CYS A 147 10.92 -19.46 -10.19
N HIS A 148 10.03 -18.52 -10.00
CA HIS A 148 8.70 -18.74 -9.44
C HIS A 148 7.70 -18.67 -10.59
N GLU A 149 6.90 -19.72 -10.76
CA GLU A 149 5.82 -19.81 -11.74
C GLU A 149 4.50 -19.58 -11.03
N GLU A 150 3.68 -18.73 -11.59
CA GLU A 150 2.36 -18.40 -11.05
C GLU A 150 1.33 -18.45 -12.18
N ASP A 151 0.19 -19.06 -11.89
CA ASP A 151 -0.95 -19.04 -12.80
C ASP A 151 -1.62 -17.66 -12.67
N THR A 152 -1.73 -16.95 -13.76
CA THR A 152 -2.33 -15.61 -13.77
C THR A 152 -3.42 -15.52 -14.83
N THR A 153 -4.40 -14.67 -14.61
CA THR A 153 -5.47 -14.40 -15.57
C THR A 153 -5.07 -13.31 -16.56
N ARG A 154 -5.75 -13.28 -17.72
CA ARG A 154 -5.53 -12.20 -18.70
C ARG A 154 -5.83 -10.82 -18.14
N SER A 155 -6.83 -10.71 -17.26
CA SER A 155 -7.19 -9.46 -16.60
C SER A 155 -6.05 -8.95 -15.72
N GLU A 156 -5.45 -9.82 -14.92
CA GLU A 156 -4.29 -9.49 -14.08
C GLU A 156 -3.08 -9.07 -14.89
N LEU A 157 -2.82 -9.72 -16.05
CA LEU A 157 -1.75 -9.31 -16.95
C LEU A 157 -1.97 -7.89 -17.49
N LEU A 158 -3.22 -7.53 -17.82
CA LEU A 158 -3.57 -6.18 -18.26
C LEU A 158 -3.41 -5.15 -17.13
N GLU A 159 -3.79 -5.50 -15.90
CA GLU A 159 -3.58 -4.65 -14.71
C GLU A 159 -2.09 -4.43 -14.41
N MET A 160 -1.25 -5.43 -14.67
CA MET A 160 0.21 -5.31 -14.57
C MET A 160 0.82 -4.44 -15.68
N GLY A 161 0.01 -3.96 -16.65
CA GLY A 161 0.44 -3.06 -17.72
C GLY A 161 0.99 -3.75 -18.97
N PHE A 162 0.77 -5.06 -19.15
CA PHE A 162 1.15 -5.75 -20.39
C PHE A 162 0.27 -5.30 -21.57
N ASP A 163 0.85 -5.27 -22.76
CA ASP A 163 0.14 -4.90 -23.99
C ASP A 163 -1.02 -5.87 -24.28
N LYS A 164 -2.20 -5.30 -24.56
CA LYS A 164 -3.41 -6.09 -24.79
C LYS A 164 -3.26 -7.05 -25.98
N GLY A 165 -2.59 -6.62 -27.05
CA GLY A 165 -2.38 -7.47 -28.24
C GLY A 165 -1.53 -8.70 -27.94
N LEU A 166 -0.50 -8.53 -27.07
CA LEU A 166 0.32 -9.66 -26.60
C LEU A 166 -0.49 -10.60 -25.71
N VAL A 167 -1.27 -10.04 -24.78
CA VAL A 167 -2.10 -10.84 -23.85
C VAL A 167 -3.17 -11.65 -24.59
N ASP A 168 -3.81 -11.07 -25.60
CA ASP A 168 -4.84 -11.73 -26.42
C ASP A 168 -4.24 -12.84 -27.30
N SER A 169 -2.95 -12.76 -27.66
CA SER A 169 -2.24 -13.78 -28.45
C SER A 169 -1.86 -15.04 -27.65
N ILE A 170 -1.93 -14.98 -26.30
CA ILE A 170 -1.62 -16.13 -25.44
C ILE A 170 -2.76 -17.14 -25.51
N PRO A 171 -2.50 -18.42 -25.89
CA PRO A 171 -3.52 -19.42 -25.90
C PRO A 171 -4.09 -19.64 -24.50
N SER A 172 -5.42 -19.73 -24.37
CA SER A 172 -6.06 -20.16 -23.12
C SER A 172 -5.86 -21.67 -22.98
N SER A 173 -5.30 -22.09 -21.85
CA SER A 173 -5.24 -23.49 -21.43
C SER A 173 -6.59 -23.98 -20.92
#